data_614204227576979815b30c69a91aadef
#
_entry.id   614204227576979815b30c69a91aadef
#
_cell.length_a   1.000
_cell.length_b   1.000
_cell.length_c   1.000
_cell.angle_alpha   90.00
_cell.angle_beta   90.00
_cell.angle_gamma   90.00
#
_symmetry.space_group_name_H-M   'P 1'
#
loop_
_entity.id
_entity.type
_entity.pdbx_description
1 polymer ?
#
loop_
_entity_poly.entity_id
_entity_poly.type
_entity_poly.pdbx_seq_one_letter_code
_entity_poly.pdbx_strand_id
1 'polypeptide(L)'
;CSFFLHRVRPPACPALTVRLPITTMALIMSEPSALSLIPPAVVLLLAITLRRPILALVCGAASGLLLLSLQNALSGFAEISLKVMQDETIGWLILVCGSFGALIALLVRTGGALAFGRAAVKVARGRRSSLLMTFALGVVIFVDDYLNALTVGETMKRVTDRFKVSREMLAYVVDSTAAPICVLVPLSTWAVFFGGLLENNGIAGQGQGISVYMQAIPYMLY
;
A
#
# COMPACT_ATOMS: atom_id res chain seq x y z
N CYS A 1 -5.94 14.43 -58.73
CA CYS A 1 -7.05 13.49 -58.89
C CYS A 1 -7.72 13.31 -57.54
N SER A 2 -8.79 14.11 -57.35
CA SER A 2 -9.83 13.94 -56.33
C SER A 2 -10.51 12.60 -56.49
N PHE A 3 -10.78 11.87 -55.39
CA PHE A 3 -12.07 11.18 -55.19
C PHE A 3 -12.04 10.30 -53.95
N PHE A 4 -13.08 10.43 -53.18
CA PHE A 4 -13.60 9.56 -52.10
C PHE A 4 -13.11 9.76 -50.67
N LEU A 5 -13.55 10.83 -50.07
CA LEU A 5 -13.89 10.93 -48.66
C LEU A 5 -15.25 10.23 -48.41
N HIS A 6 -15.21 8.96 -48.04
CA HIS A 6 -16.40 8.31 -47.51
C HIS A 6 -16.39 8.47 -45.98
N ARG A 7 -17.20 9.40 -45.52
CA ARG A 7 -17.51 9.66 -44.12
C ARG A 7 -18.30 8.47 -43.54
N VAL A 8 -17.63 7.53 -42.94
CA VAL A 8 -18.31 6.51 -42.10
C VAL A 8 -18.64 7.17 -40.77
N ARG A 9 -19.92 7.51 -40.59
CA ARG A 9 -20.47 7.87 -39.28
C ARG A 9 -20.43 6.63 -38.39
N PRO A 10 -19.88 6.70 -37.15
CA PRO A 10 -20.05 5.64 -36.20
C PRO A 10 -21.54 5.57 -35.79
N PRO A 11 -22.08 4.36 -35.57
CA PRO A 11 -23.47 4.22 -35.11
C PRO A 11 -23.61 4.88 -33.74
N ALA A 12 -24.67 5.68 -33.59
CA ALA A 12 -25.06 6.28 -32.32
C ALA A 12 -25.40 5.17 -31.34
N CYS A 13 -24.51 4.86 -30.41
CA CYS A 13 -24.85 4.13 -29.19
C CYS A 13 -25.85 4.97 -28.41
N PRO A 14 -27.00 4.41 -27.98
CA PRO A 14 -27.87 5.08 -27.04
C PRO A 14 -27.08 5.24 -25.74
N ALA A 15 -26.63 6.46 -25.46
CA ALA A 15 -26.10 6.83 -24.19
C ALA A 15 -27.18 6.60 -23.12
N LEU A 16 -27.12 5.48 -22.45
CA LEU A 16 -27.81 5.29 -21.19
C LEU A 16 -27.11 6.21 -20.18
N THR A 17 -27.48 7.51 -20.24
CA THR A 17 -27.08 8.49 -19.26
C THR A 17 -27.79 8.18 -17.95
N VAL A 18 -27.26 7.22 -17.20
CA VAL A 18 -27.47 7.21 -15.74
C VAL A 18 -26.77 8.46 -15.22
N ARG A 19 -27.50 9.57 -15.24
CA ARG A 19 -27.13 10.77 -14.51
C ARG A 19 -27.25 10.45 -13.02
N LEU A 20 -26.25 9.81 -12.44
CA LEU A 20 -26.02 9.92 -11.01
C LEU A 20 -25.78 11.40 -10.72
N PRO A 21 -26.38 11.96 -9.67
CA PRO A 21 -26.23 13.37 -9.34
C PRO A 21 -24.82 13.64 -8.81
N ILE A 22 -23.85 13.70 -9.72
CA ILE A 22 -22.47 14.16 -9.44
C ILE A 22 -22.52 15.59 -8.88
N THR A 23 -23.58 16.34 -9.19
CA THR A 23 -23.83 17.69 -8.69
C THR A 23 -24.00 17.75 -7.18
N THR A 24 -24.55 16.70 -6.54
CA THR A 24 -24.70 16.66 -5.08
C THR A 24 -23.38 16.38 -4.37
N MET A 25 -22.49 15.60 -4.98
CA MET A 25 -21.17 15.30 -4.41
C MET A 25 -20.19 16.46 -4.59
N ALA A 26 -20.31 17.23 -5.66
CA ALA A 26 -19.52 18.44 -5.92
C ALA A 26 -19.93 19.61 -5.01
N LEU A 27 -21.20 19.70 -4.62
CA LEU A 27 -21.72 20.78 -3.75
C LEU A 27 -21.32 20.58 -2.26
N ILE A 28 -21.01 19.35 -1.84
CA ILE A 28 -20.58 19.06 -0.47
C ILE A 28 -19.07 19.32 -0.28
N MET A 29 -18.30 19.41 -1.37
CA MET A 29 -16.85 19.70 -1.33
C MET A 29 -16.52 21.20 -1.35
N SER A 30 -17.49 22.10 -1.32
CA SER A 30 -17.25 23.53 -1.59
C SER A 30 -16.79 24.37 -0.39
N GLU A 31 -16.88 23.85 0.85
CA GLU A 31 -16.37 24.57 2.02
C GLU A 31 -15.70 23.58 2.99
N PRO A 32 -14.42 23.78 3.34
CA PRO A 32 -13.75 22.98 4.38
C PRO A 32 -14.41 23.28 5.74
N SER A 33 -15.40 22.51 6.10
CA SER A 33 -16.08 22.62 7.38
C SER A 33 -15.24 21.93 8.47
N ALA A 34 -15.21 22.51 9.68
CA ALA A 34 -14.59 21.87 10.84
C ALA A 34 -15.17 20.47 11.16
N LEU A 35 -16.39 20.19 10.67
CA LEU A 35 -17.04 18.88 10.74
C LEU A 35 -16.26 17.77 9.98
N SER A 36 -15.49 18.11 8.95
CA SER A 36 -14.67 17.15 8.21
C SER A 36 -13.51 16.56 9.03
N LEU A 37 -13.17 17.19 10.17
CA LEU A 37 -12.16 16.71 11.11
C LEU A 37 -12.69 15.62 12.05
N ILE A 38 -14.01 15.43 12.14
CA ILE A 38 -14.61 14.44 13.05
C ILE A 38 -14.19 13.00 12.69
N PRO A 39 -14.31 12.51 11.43
CA PRO A 39 -13.91 11.17 11.10
C PRO A 39 -12.43 10.86 11.40
N PRO A 40 -11.45 11.69 11.01
CA PRO A 40 -10.05 11.48 11.40
C PRO A 40 -9.83 11.50 12.91
N ALA A 41 -10.50 12.40 13.65
CA ALA A 41 -10.40 12.46 15.10
C ALA A 41 -10.94 11.19 15.76
N VAL A 42 -12.07 10.67 15.27
CA VAL A 42 -12.66 9.40 15.75
C VAL A 42 -11.68 8.24 15.50
N VAL A 43 -11.07 8.17 14.32
CA VAL A 43 -10.06 7.13 14.00
C VAL A 43 -8.91 7.20 15.01
N LEU A 44 -8.32 8.37 15.20
CA LEU A 44 -7.18 8.55 16.10
C LEU A 44 -7.54 8.18 17.55
N LEU A 45 -8.66 8.67 18.05
CA LEU A 45 -9.12 8.41 19.40
C LEU A 45 -9.38 6.91 19.63
N LEU A 46 -10.07 6.25 18.69
CA LEU A 46 -10.34 4.81 18.77
C LEU A 46 -9.07 3.97 18.58
N ALA A 47 -8.15 4.38 17.71
CA ALA A 47 -6.89 3.67 17.52
C ALA A 47 -6.05 3.65 18.81
N ILE A 48 -6.00 4.78 19.52
CA ILE A 48 -5.27 4.91 20.79
C ILE A 48 -5.97 4.11 21.91
N THR A 49 -7.30 4.20 22.02
CA THR A 49 -8.06 3.57 23.11
C THR A 49 -8.22 2.06 22.93
N LEU A 50 -8.62 1.62 21.74
CA LEU A 50 -8.90 0.21 21.46
C LEU A 50 -7.66 -0.58 21.05
N ARG A 51 -6.57 0.09 20.62
CA ARG A 51 -5.36 -0.53 20.05
C ARG A 51 -5.66 -1.52 18.92
N ARG A 52 -6.77 -1.33 18.22
CA ARG A 52 -7.21 -2.14 17.08
C ARG A 52 -7.43 -1.25 15.87
N PRO A 53 -6.42 -1.09 14.99
CA PRO A 53 -6.46 -0.11 13.90
C PRO A 53 -7.58 -0.39 12.89
N ILE A 54 -7.89 -1.65 12.60
CA ILE A 54 -8.96 -2.01 11.66
C ILE A 54 -10.32 -1.53 12.15
N LEU A 55 -10.65 -1.78 13.42
CA LEU A 55 -11.91 -1.31 14.00
C LEU A 55 -11.99 0.21 14.03
N ALA A 56 -10.87 0.88 14.35
CA ALA A 56 -10.81 2.34 14.36
C ALA A 56 -11.09 2.92 12.96
N LEU A 57 -10.50 2.34 11.90
CA LEU A 57 -10.72 2.76 10.52
C LEU A 57 -12.18 2.54 10.07
N VAL A 58 -12.75 1.39 10.38
CA VAL A 58 -14.16 1.09 10.05
C VAL A 58 -15.11 2.07 10.76
N CYS A 59 -14.89 2.33 12.05
CA CYS A 59 -15.70 3.32 12.80
C CYS A 59 -15.51 4.74 12.25
N GLY A 60 -14.30 5.11 11.85
CA GLY A 60 -14.03 6.40 11.22
C GLY A 60 -14.75 6.55 9.88
N ALA A 61 -14.69 5.53 9.03
CA ALA A 61 -15.43 5.51 7.77
C ALA A 61 -16.94 5.59 7.99
N ALA A 62 -17.47 4.82 8.96
CA ALA A 62 -18.87 4.87 9.33
C ALA A 62 -19.29 6.26 9.85
N SER A 63 -18.46 6.91 10.67
CA SER A 63 -18.74 8.27 11.18
C SER A 63 -18.75 9.30 10.03
N GLY A 64 -17.85 9.17 9.05
CA GLY A 64 -17.86 10.02 7.86
C GLY A 64 -19.13 9.86 7.02
N LEU A 65 -19.58 8.64 6.82
CA LEU A 65 -20.83 8.35 6.10
C LEU A 65 -22.07 8.86 6.84
N LEU A 66 -22.10 8.74 8.16
CA LEU A 66 -23.17 9.30 8.98
C LEU A 66 -23.25 10.82 8.88
N LEU A 67 -22.12 11.51 8.79
CA LEU A 67 -22.08 12.97 8.59
C LEU A 67 -22.57 13.39 7.20
N LEU A 68 -22.32 12.56 6.16
CA LEU A 68 -22.75 12.85 4.80
C LEU A 68 -24.23 12.62 4.59
N SER A 69 -24.84 11.58 5.16
CA SER A 69 -26.27 11.31 5.03
C SER A 69 -26.76 10.32 6.09
N LEU A 70 -27.45 10.83 7.11
CA LEU A 70 -28.05 9.99 8.17
C LEU A 70 -29.09 8.98 7.62
N GLN A 71 -29.80 9.32 6.55
CA GLN A 71 -30.88 8.49 6.01
C GLN A 71 -30.38 7.34 5.11
N ASN A 72 -29.20 7.48 4.50
CA ASN A 72 -28.66 6.52 3.54
C ASN A 72 -27.28 5.97 3.91
N ALA A 73 -26.87 6.08 5.17
CA ALA A 73 -25.54 5.69 5.60
C ALA A 73 -25.22 4.21 5.32
N LEU A 74 -26.21 3.31 5.49
CA LEU A 74 -26.02 1.87 5.27
C LEU A 74 -25.93 1.54 3.77
N SER A 75 -26.81 2.12 2.95
CA SER A 75 -26.75 1.94 1.49
C SER A 75 -25.51 2.61 0.90
N GLY A 76 -25.13 3.79 1.38
CA GLY A 76 -23.89 4.46 0.98
C GLY A 76 -22.64 3.66 1.34
N PHE A 77 -22.59 3.03 2.52
CA PHE A 77 -21.50 2.13 2.88
C PHE A 77 -21.41 0.92 1.97
N ALA A 78 -22.55 0.29 1.66
CA ALA A 78 -22.60 -0.85 0.75
C ALA A 78 -22.14 -0.45 -0.68
N GLU A 79 -22.62 0.68 -1.19
CA GLU A 79 -22.24 1.19 -2.51
C GLU A 79 -20.75 1.52 -2.61
N ILE A 80 -20.20 2.23 -1.62
CA ILE A 80 -18.76 2.54 -1.57
C ILE A 80 -17.94 1.26 -1.44
N SER A 81 -18.36 0.32 -0.60
CA SER A 81 -17.66 -0.96 -0.44
C SER A 81 -17.64 -1.76 -1.74
N LEU A 82 -18.77 -1.83 -2.46
CA LEU A 82 -18.84 -2.48 -3.76
C LEU A 82 -17.93 -1.79 -4.79
N LYS A 83 -17.92 -0.45 -4.82
CA LYS A 83 -17.07 0.33 -5.72
C LYS A 83 -15.58 0.08 -5.43
N VAL A 84 -15.19 0.04 -4.16
CA VAL A 84 -13.82 -0.28 -3.75
C VAL A 84 -13.44 -1.70 -4.15
N MET A 85 -14.34 -2.67 -3.98
CA MET A 85 -14.06 -4.06 -4.37
C MET A 85 -14.00 -4.26 -5.89
N GLN A 86 -14.63 -3.38 -6.67
CA GLN A 86 -14.57 -3.37 -8.14
C GLN A 86 -13.33 -2.63 -8.68
N ASP A 87 -12.60 -1.92 -7.83
CA ASP A 87 -11.37 -1.24 -8.23
C ASP A 87 -10.27 -2.25 -8.55
N GLU A 88 -9.74 -2.17 -9.76
CA GLU A 88 -8.72 -3.08 -10.28
C GLU A 88 -7.45 -3.05 -9.42
N THR A 89 -7.07 -1.88 -8.91
CA THR A 89 -5.93 -1.69 -8.03
C THR A 89 -6.09 -2.43 -6.72
N ILE A 90 -7.28 -2.39 -6.12
CA ILE A 90 -7.58 -3.09 -4.87
C ILE A 90 -7.58 -4.61 -5.07
N GLY A 91 -8.18 -5.10 -6.17
CA GLY A 91 -8.14 -6.51 -6.54
C GLY A 91 -6.71 -7.02 -6.71
N TRP A 92 -5.89 -6.26 -7.41
CA TRP A 92 -4.47 -6.54 -7.59
C TRP A 92 -3.70 -6.57 -6.26
N LEU A 93 -3.90 -5.57 -5.40
CA LEU A 93 -3.26 -5.51 -4.07
C LEU A 93 -3.61 -6.71 -3.19
N ILE A 94 -4.89 -7.11 -3.14
CA ILE A 94 -5.33 -8.27 -2.36
C ILE A 94 -4.64 -9.55 -2.86
N LEU A 95 -4.58 -9.74 -4.19
CA LEU A 95 -3.96 -10.91 -4.79
C LEU A 95 -2.45 -10.94 -4.51
N VAL A 96 -1.76 -9.82 -4.70
CA VAL A 96 -0.31 -9.72 -4.50
C VAL A 96 0.05 -9.88 -3.03
N CYS A 97 -0.58 -9.13 -2.13
CA CYS A 97 -0.33 -9.24 -0.68
C CYS A 97 -0.69 -10.63 -0.14
N GLY A 98 -1.80 -11.21 -0.61
CA GLY A 98 -2.20 -12.57 -0.26
C GLY A 98 -1.20 -13.63 -0.73
N SER A 99 -0.69 -13.50 -1.96
CA SER A 99 0.33 -14.39 -2.51
C SER A 99 1.64 -14.31 -1.73
N PHE A 100 2.08 -13.09 -1.39
CA PHE A 100 3.27 -12.90 -0.54
C PHE A 100 3.06 -13.47 0.86
N GLY A 101 1.91 -13.26 1.48
CA GLY A 101 1.58 -13.86 2.77
C GLY A 101 1.64 -15.40 2.73
N ALA A 102 1.11 -16.01 1.67
CA ALA A 102 1.20 -17.46 1.45
C ALA A 102 2.63 -17.93 1.25
N LEU A 103 3.44 -17.20 0.48
CA LEU A 103 4.85 -17.49 0.26
C LEU A 103 5.64 -17.44 1.58
N ILE A 104 5.43 -16.41 2.39
CA ILE A 104 6.05 -16.28 3.72
C ILE A 104 5.66 -17.46 4.62
N ALA A 105 4.37 -17.80 4.66
CA ALA A 105 3.87 -18.92 5.46
C ALA A 105 4.52 -20.25 5.04
N LEU A 106 4.68 -20.49 3.73
CA LEU A 106 5.37 -21.64 3.19
C LEU A 106 6.86 -21.65 3.59
N LEU A 107 7.54 -20.51 3.45
CA LEU A 107 8.95 -20.37 3.82
C LEU A 107 9.19 -20.67 5.30
N VAL A 108 8.30 -20.21 6.17
CA VAL A 108 8.36 -20.48 7.61
C VAL A 108 8.05 -21.96 7.90
N ARG A 109 6.99 -22.52 7.29
CA ARG A 109 6.58 -23.92 7.50
C ARG A 109 7.60 -24.93 6.98
N THR A 110 8.24 -24.68 5.86
CA THR A 110 9.28 -25.54 5.29
C THR A 110 10.60 -25.48 6.06
N GLY A 111 10.69 -24.60 7.05
CA GLY A 111 11.95 -24.40 7.79
C GLY A 111 13.01 -23.62 7.00
N GLY A 112 12.66 -23.04 5.84
CA GLY A 112 13.56 -22.25 5.01
C GLY A 112 14.17 -21.08 5.76
N ALA A 113 13.36 -20.36 6.53
CA ALA A 113 13.84 -19.28 7.41
C ALA A 113 14.86 -19.77 8.45
N LEU A 114 14.67 -20.99 8.98
CA LEU A 114 15.59 -21.64 9.90
C LEU A 114 16.91 -22.05 9.25
N ALA A 115 16.84 -22.62 8.03
CA ALA A 115 18.01 -23.03 7.27
C ALA A 115 18.85 -21.82 6.89
N PHE A 116 18.20 -20.74 6.44
CA PHE A 116 18.84 -19.47 6.13
C PHE A 116 19.50 -18.88 7.38
N GLY A 117 18.79 -18.81 8.52
CA GLY A 117 19.33 -18.33 9.78
C GLY A 117 20.58 -19.11 10.23
N ARG A 118 20.61 -20.45 10.06
CA ARG A 118 21.81 -21.28 10.34
C ARG A 118 22.96 -20.95 9.40
N ALA A 119 22.70 -20.74 8.11
CA ALA A 119 23.72 -20.34 7.15
C ALA A 119 24.27 -18.94 7.48
N ALA A 120 23.39 -18.01 7.83
CA ALA A 120 23.74 -16.66 8.23
C ALA A 120 24.64 -16.63 9.49
N VAL A 121 24.35 -17.48 10.48
CA VAL A 121 25.22 -17.61 11.69
C VAL A 121 26.64 -18.06 11.36
N LYS A 122 26.82 -18.87 10.31
CA LYS A 122 28.17 -19.31 9.89
C LYS A 122 29.00 -18.18 9.30
N VAL A 123 28.35 -17.21 8.69
CA VAL A 123 28.99 -16.03 8.05
C VAL A 123 29.18 -14.89 9.05
N ALA A 124 28.23 -14.71 9.98
CA ALA A 124 28.30 -13.67 10.99
C ALA A 124 29.37 -14.01 12.05
N ARG A 125 30.37 -13.14 12.18
CA ARG A 125 31.51 -13.31 13.10
C ARG A 125 31.38 -12.48 14.38
N GLY A 126 30.34 -11.65 14.54
CA GLY A 126 30.17 -10.79 15.70
C GLY A 126 28.96 -9.87 15.58
N ARG A 127 28.77 -9.00 16.60
CA ARG A 127 27.62 -8.08 16.69
C ARG A 127 27.50 -7.17 15.47
N ARG A 128 28.60 -6.53 15.02
CA ARG A 128 28.61 -5.63 13.86
C ARG A 128 28.30 -6.39 12.57
N SER A 129 28.91 -7.57 12.40
CA SER A 129 28.69 -8.41 11.22
C SER A 129 27.24 -8.89 11.12
N SER A 130 26.59 -9.23 12.24
CA SER A 130 25.19 -9.63 12.24
C SER A 130 24.25 -8.48 11.86
N LEU A 131 24.54 -7.24 12.31
CA LEU A 131 23.75 -6.05 11.92
C LEU A 131 23.95 -5.67 10.46
N LEU A 132 25.19 -5.71 9.96
CA LEU A 132 25.48 -5.47 8.54
C LEU A 132 24.81 -6.52 7.65
N MET A 133 24.76 -7.76 8.08
CA MET A 133 24.09 -8.82 7.36
C MET A 133 22.55 -8.62 7.36
N THR A 134 21.98 -8.15 8.49
CA THR A 134 20.57 -7.78 8.55
C THR A 134 20.27 -6.64 7.59
N PHE A 135 21.09 -5.62 7.57
CA PHE A 135 20.98 -4.49 6.66
C PHE A 135 21.08 -4.93 5.19
N ALA A 136 22.11 -5.70 4.84
CA ALA A 136 22.29 -6.20 3.48
C ALA A 136 21.11 -7.07 3.01
N LEU A 137 20.57 -7.91 3.91
CA LEU A 137 19.41 -8.73 3.62
C LEU A 137 18.15 -7.87 3.41
N GLY A 138 17.98 -6.85 4.24
CA GLY A 138 16.90 -5.88 4.10
C GLY A 138 16.95 -5.14 2.76
N VAL A 139 18.14 -4.79 2.29
CA VAL A 139 18.31 -4.16 0.96
C VAL A 139 18.02 -5.14 -0.19
N VAL A 140 18.38 -6.42 -0.04
CA VAL A 140 18.12 -7.44 -1.08
C VAL A 140 16.64 -7.78 -1.20
N ILE A 141 15.90 -7.77 -0.09
CA ILE A 141 14.45 -8.05 -0.08
C ILE A 141 13.68 -6.74 -0.20
N PHE A 142 13.82 -6.05 -1.32
CA PHE A 142 13.23 -4.73 -1.56
C PHE A 142 11.82 -4.76 -2.17
N VAL A 143 11.30 -5.91 -2.51
CA VAL A 143 10.06 -6.05 -3.28
C VAL A 143 8.85 -5.48 -2.52
N ASP A 144 8.79 -5.76 -1.23
CA ASP A 144 7.68 -5.35 -0.36
C ASP A 144 8.19 -5.13 1.07
N ASP A 145 7.73 -4.09 1.74
CA ASP A 145 8.18 -3.70 3.08
C ASP A 145 7.71 -4.69 4.17
N TYR A 146 6.48 -5.21 4.07
CA TYR A 146 5.98 -6.22 5.00
C TYR A 146 6.71 -7.55 4.85
N LEU A 147 6.94 -7.97 3.59
CA LEU A 147 7.74 -9.16 3.29
C LEU A 147 9.14 -9.02 3.85
N ASN A 148 9.76 -7.86 3.66
CA ASN A 148 11.08 -7.52 4.19
C ASN A 148 11.07 -7.63 5.73
N ALA A 149 10.20 -6.86 6.40
CA ALA A 149 10.16 -6.78 7.85
C ALA A 149 9.94 -8.17 8.50
N LEU A 150 9.01 -8.95 8.00
CA LEU A 150 8.71 -10.28 8.52
C LEU A 150 9.83 -11.28 8.24
N THR A 151 10.31 -11.34 6.99
CA THR A 151 11.32 -12.34 6.59
C THR A 151 12.67 -12.05 7.23
N VAL A 152 13.15 -10.81 7.15
CA VAL A 152 14.44 -10.41 7.74
C VAL A 152 14.35 -10.46 9.26
N GLY A 153 13.26 -9.93 9.84
CA GLY A 153 13.04 -9.94 11.28
C GLY A 153 13.09 -11.36 11.87
N GLU A 154 12.28 -12.28 11.36
CA GLU A 154 12.23 -13.66 11.86
C GLU A 154 13.53 -14.44 11.60
N THR A 155 14.15 -14.22 10.44
CA THR A 155 15.37 -14.93 10.05
C THR A 155 16.56 -14.47 10.91
N MET A 156 16.74 -13.16 11.05
CA MET A 156 17.88 -12.58 11.74
C MET A 156 17.77 -12.58 13.27
N LYS A 157 16.55 -12.77 13.81
CA LYS A 157 16.26 -12.81 15.23
C LYS A 157 17.18 -13.79 15.99
N ARG A 158 17.37 -15.01 15.46
CA ARG A 158 18.22 -16.02 16.07
C ARG A 158 19.71 -15.69 15.96
N VAL A 159 20.11 -15.05 14.87
CA VAL A 159 21.50 -14.62 14.65
C VAL A 159 21.85 -13.50 15.62
N THR A 160 20.99 -12.49 15.72
CA THR A 160 21.18 -11.34 16.61
C THR A 160 21.15 -11.73 18.08
N ASP A 161 20.27 -12.67 18.49
CA ASP A 161 20.22 -13.20 19.85
C ASP A 161 21.55 -13.88 20.25
N ARG A 162 22.15 -14.65 19.34
CA ARG A 162 23.44 -15.32 19.57
C ARG A 162 24.58 -14.32 19.84
N PHE A 163 24.54 -13.16 19.18
CA PHE A 163 25.55 -12.10 19.34
C PHE A 163 25.14 -11.02 20.35
N LYS A 164 24.12 -11.29 21.19
CA LYS A 164 23.61 -10.37 22.22
C LYS A 164 23.26 -8.98 21.68
N VAL A 165 22.68 -8.92 20.47
CA VAL A 165 22.10 -7.70 19.92
C VAL A 165 20.69 -7.58 20.47
N SER A 166 20.31 -6.37 20.92
CA SER A 166 18.96 -6.14 21.44
C SER A 166 17.91 -6.22 20.33
N ARG A 167 16.68 -6.59 20.72
CA ARG A 167 15.55 -6.71 19.79
C ARG A 167 15.18 -5.38 19.17
N GLU A 168 15.32 -4.30 19.93
CA GLU A 168 15.07 -2.93 19.49
C GLU A 168 16.03 -2.51 18.39
N MET A 169 17.32 -2.89 18.51
CA MET A 169 18.31 -2.61 17.48
C MET A 169 18.05 -3.44 16.22
N LEU A 170 17.61 -4.70 16.36
CA LEU A 170 17.19 -5.50 15.21
C LEU A 170 15.99 -4.84 14.53
N ALA A 171 14.96 -4.47 15.29
CA ALA A 171 13.77 -3.80 14.77
C ALA A 171 14.12 -2.49 14.06
N TYR A 172 14.99 -1.68 14.64
CA TYR A 172 15.46 -0.44 14.03
C TYR A 172 16.14 -0.67 12.67
N VAL A 173 17.05 -1.65 12.56
CA VAL A 173 17.74 -1.94 11.29
C VAL A 173 16.75 -2.48 10.24
N VAL A 174 15.83 -3.35 10.64
CA VAL A 174 14.82 -3.91 9.74
C VAL A 174 13.88 -2.80 9.24
N ASP A 175 13.38 -1.96 10.13
CA ASP A 175 12.45 -0.87 9.80
C ASP A 175 13.13 0.16 8.89
N SER A 176 14.39 0.53 9.18
CA SER A 176 15.15 1.47 8.36
C SER A 176 15.51 0.96 6.96
N THR A 177 15.42 -0.35 6.72
CA THR A 177 15.68 -0.96 5.40
C THR A 177 14.42 -1.44 4.70
N ALA A 178 13.31 -1.64 5.39
CA ALA A 178 12.08 -2.11 4.78
C ALA A 178 11.41 -1.00 3.93
N ALA A 179 10.73 -0.07 4.55
CA ALA A 179 9.96 0.96 3.84
C ALA A 179 10.85 1.91 3.00
N PRO A 180 11.96 2.47 3.50
CA PRO A 180 12.76 3.41 2.70
C PRO A 180 13.33 2.79 1.42
N ILE A 181 13.82 1.55 1.49
CA ILE A 181 14.37 0.88 0.31
C ILE A 181 13.27 0.51 -0.68
N CYS A 182 12.13 0.02 -0.21
CA CYS A 182 11.00 -0.31 -1.07
C CYS A 182 10.45 0.92 -1.82
N VAL A 183 10.42 2.09 -1.18
CA VAL A 183 9.99 3.33 -1.84
C VAL A 183 11.01 3.82 -2.86
N LEU A 184 12.31 3.67 -2.60
CA LEU A 184 13.37 4.12 -3.51
C LEU A 184 13.56 3.21 -4.73
N VAL A 185 13.20 1.94 -4.63
CA VAL A 185 13.38 0.98 -5.74
C VAL A 185 12.14 0.95 -6.64
N PRO A 186 12.29 1.27 -7.94
CA PRO A 186 11.16 1.38 -8.86
C PRO A 186 10.47 0.04 -9.21
N LEU A 187 11.01 -1.08 -8.76
CA LEU A 187 10.45 -2.43 -8.96
C LEU A 187 9.69 -2.94 -7.73
N SER A 188 9.40 -2.08 -6.78
CA SER A 188 8.67 -2.42 -5.56
C SER A 188 7.15 -2.32 -5.73
N THR A 189 6.39 -2.91 -4.80
CA THR A 189 4.93 -2.75 -4.73
C THR A 189 4.52 -1.29 -4.58
N TRP A 190 5.30 -0.48 -3.86
CA TRP A 190 5.07 0.95 -3.68
C TRP A 190 5.22 1.74 -4.98
N ALA A 191 6.23 1.42 -5.79
CA ALA A 191 6.42 2.09 -7.08
C ALA A 191 5.25 1.85 -8.03
N VAL A 192 4.72 0.63 -8.06
CA VAL A 192 3.54 0.28 -8.87
C VAL A 192 2.30 1.01 -8.34
N PHE A 193 2.09 1.04 -7.03
CA PHE A 193 0.97 1.73 -6.42
C PHE A 193 0.99 3.24 -6.69
N PHE A 194 2.11 3.90 -6.45
CA PHE A 194 2.25 5.34 -6.73
C PHE A 194 2.17 5.65 -8.22
N GLY A 195 2.75 4.79 -9.08
CA GLY A 195 2.61 4.92 -10.51
C GLY A 195 1.15 4.93 -10.96
N GLY A 196 0.35 3.99 -10.45
CA GLY A 196 -1.09 3.94 -10.69
C GLY A 196 -1.83 5.18 -10.17
N LEU A 197 -1.47 5.69 -8.99
CA LEU A 197 -2.04 6.95 -8.47
C LEU A 197 -1.74 8.15 -9.37
N LEU A 198 -0.52 8.25 -9.91
CA LEU A 198 -0.12 9.34 -10.81
C LEU A 198 -0.92 9.29 -12.13
N GLU A 199 -1.17 8.10 -12.65
CA GLU A 199 -1.99 7.88 -13.84
C GLU A 199 -3.47 8.20 -13.58
N ASN A 200 -4.03 7.70 -12.49
CA ASN A 200 -5.43 7.93 -12.13
C ASN A 200 -5.75 9.39 -11.85
N ASN A 201 -4.78 10.17 -11.37
CA ASN A 201 -4.93 11.61 -11.16
C ASN A 201 -4.56 12.46 -12.40
N GLY A 202 -4.25 11.84 -13.54
CA GLY A 202 -3.94 12.54 -14.79
C GLY A 202 -2.59 13.29 -14.80
N ILE A 203 -1.71 13.00 -13.82
CA ILE A 203 -0.35 13.58 -13.74
C ILE A 203 0.58 12.88 -14.73
N ALA A 204 0.38 11.59 -14.93
CA ALA A 204 1.10 10.77 -15.88
C ALA A 204 0.14 10.19 -16.93
N GLY A 205 0.64 10.03 -18.18
CA GLY A 205 -0.11 9.30 -19.21
C GLY A 205 -0.20 7.80 -18.85
N GLN A 206 -1.16 7.10 -19.48
CA GLN A 206 -1.33 5.66 -19.26
C GLN A 206 -0.04 4.90 -19.56
N GLY A 207 0.42 4.07 -18.63
CA GLY A 207 1.67 3.31 -18.71
C GLY A 207 2.94 4.13 -18.44
N GLN A 208 2.83 5.41 -18.09
CA GLN A 208 3.98 6.28 -17.78
C GLN A 208 4.14 6.58 -16.29
N GLY A 209 3.25 6.10 -15.43
CA GLY A 209 3.26 6.38 -14.00
C GLY A 209 4.57 6.02 -13.31
N ILE A 210 5.14 4.85 -13.61
CA ILE A 210 6.43 4.42 -13.06
C ILE A 210 7.59 5.32 -13.54
N SER A 211 7.55 5.80 -14.80
CA SER A 211 8.58 6.70 -15.33
C SER A 211 8.56 8.05 -14.61
N VAL A 212 7.36 8.62 -14.38
CA VAL A 212 7.19 9.85 -13.62
C VAL A 212 7.60 9.65 -12.15
N TYR A 213 7.25 8.50 -11.56
CA TYR A 213 7.68 8.15 -10.22
C TYR A 213 9.21 8.11 -10.09
N MET A 214 9.91 7.47 -11.03
CA MET A 214 11.39 7.44 -11.04
C MET A 214 12.00 8.84 -11.10
N GLN A 215 11.39 9.76 -11.83
CA GLN A 215 11.85 11.15 -11.88
C GLN A 215 11.63 11.89 -10.56
N ALA A 216 10.64 11.49 -9.78
CA ALA A 216 10.35 12.07 -8.46
C ALA A 216 11.27 11.56 -7.35
N ILE A 217 11.85 10.34 -7.48
CA ILE A 217 12.71 9.71 -6.45
C ILE A 217 13.84 10.65 -5.95
N PRO A 218 14.60 11.37 -6.82
CA PRO A 218 15.67 12.26 -6.34
C PRO A 218 15.19 13.43 -5.48
N TYR A 219 13.89 13.75 -5.54
CA TYR A 219 13.28 14.84 -4.77
C TYR A 219 12.56 14.34 -3.51
N MET A 220 12.49 13.03 -3.29
CA MET A 220 11.98 12.44 -2.06
C MET A 220 13.03 12.60 -0.96
N LEU A 221 12.80 13.55 -0.06
CA LEU A 221 13.65 13.79 1.12
C LEU A 221 13.13 12.96 2.29
N TYR A 222 13.93 12.04 2.75
CA TYR A 222 13.71 11.25 3.97
C TYR A 222 14.77 11.57 5.02
#